data_99ed5ffa308415dec7f5f369ade2bc6f
#
_entry.id   99ed5ffa308415dec7f5f369ade2bc6f
#
_cell.length_a   1.000
_cell.length_b   1.000
_cell.length_c   1.000
_cell.angle_alpha   90.00
_cell.angle_beta   90.00
_cell.angle_gamma   90.00
#
_symmetry.space_group_name_H-M   'P 1'
#
loop_
_entity.id
_entity.type
_entity.pdbx_description
1 polymer ?
#
loop_
_entity_poly.entity_id
_entity_poly.type
_entity_poly.pdbx_seq_one_letter_code
_entity_poly.pdbx_strand_id
1 'polypeptide(L)'
;MVEELDGEPCPTNWKTVLTFVSPTKAYGSLSDFSTPMWNVKVLADVKIDGNKVNVINTDGNIRQVLDCTILSITDKDLLMSSDWNIYEDGENIYQEAYGKERYARITADYSQDILGTWEGKVTSAEDEHTDGEMHRWEYKADGTYAYYNKVGTEWVENNDALAEYFVDGTLLCTRWKKTADSEELREWWEIESISDGVMKWTALRQREDGTTYTATFEMTKVK
;
A
#
# COMPACT_ATOMS: atom_id res chain seq x y z
N MET A 1 -1.55 3.09 8.99
CA MET A 1 -1.38 3.48 7.57
C MET A 1 -1.56 4.97 7.42
N VAL A 2 -0.72 5.63 6.64
CA VAL A 2 -0.85 7.07 6.39
C VAL A 2 -2.14 7.36 5.60
N GLU A 3 -2.88 8.39 6.03
CA GLU A 3 -4.17 8.78 5.44
C GLU A 3 -4.16 10.22 4.92
N GLU A 4 -3.37 11.08 5.54
CA GLU A 4 -3.27 12.49 5.17
C GLU A 4 -1.82 12.96 5.24
N LEU A 5 -1.47 13.86 4.33
CA LEU A 5 -0.23 14.63 4.31
C LEU A 5 -0.59 16.12 4.38
N ASP A 6 -0.12 16.83 5.40
CA ASP A 6 -0.42 18.25 5.67
C ASP A 6 -1.93 18.62 5.67
N GLY A 7 -2.78 17.65 6.04
CA GLY A 7 -4.24 17.82 6.08
C GLY A 7 -4.98 17.46 4.81
N GLU A 8 -4.26 17.11 3.73
CA GLU A 8 -4.84 16.65 2.49
C GLU A 8 -4.86 15.11 2.41
N PRO A 9 -5.91 14.49 1.85
CA PRO A 9 -6.00 13.05 1.71
C PRO A 9 -4.83 12.47 0.91
N CYS A 10 -4.20 11.43 1.45
CA CYS A 10 -3.07 10.75 0.81
C CYS A 10 -3.58 9.78 -0.27
N PRO A 11 -3.17 9.93 -1.53
CA PRO A 11 -3.47 8.95 -2.57
C PRO A 11 -2.99 7.55 -2.19
N THR A 12 -3.72 6.50 -2.59
CA THR A 12 -3.43 5.13 -2.15
C THR A 12 -2.04 4.65 -2.53
N ASN A 13 -1.52 5.07 -3.69
CA ASN A 13 -0.16 4.72 -4.14
C ASN A 13 0.96 5.40 -3.33
N TRP A 14 0.63 6.34 -2.45
CA TRP A 14 1.56 7.01 -1.53
C TRP A 14 1.41 6.50 -0.09
N LYS A 15 0.43 5.64 0.18
CA LYS A 15 0.18 5.12 1.52
C LYS A 15 1.30 4.20 1.96
N THR A 16 1.75 4.40 3.20
CA THR A 16 2.74 3.57 3.87
C THR A 16 2.12 2.95 5.11
N VAL A 17 2.34 1.66 5.31
CA VAL A 17 1.98 0.96 6.55
C VAL A 17 3.22 0.90 7.44
N LEU A 18 3.13 1.51 8.63
CA LEU A 18 4.17 1.44 9.64
C LEU A 18 3.77 0.43 10.70
N THR A 19 4.55 -0.63 10.85
CA THR A 19 4.30 -1.72 11.79
C THR A 19 5.35 -1.76 12.90
N PHE A 20 4.91 -1.54 14.15
CA PHE A 20 5.75 -1.72 15.33
C PHE A 20 5.67 -3.17 15.79
N VAL A 21 6.75 -3.93 15.60
CA VAL A 21 6.83 -5.34 16.04
C VAL A 21 7.25 -5.48 17.49
N SER A 22 7.85 -4.42 18.06
CA SER A 22 8.19 -4.31 19.46
C SER A 22 8.38 -2.82 19.83
N PRO A 23 8.56 -2.44 21.11
CA PRO A 23 8.87 -1.05 21.50
C PRO A 23 10.15 -0.49 20.88
N THR A 24 11.02 -1.35 20.34
CA THR A 24 12.34 -0.95 19.80
C THR A 24 12.55 -1.32 18.36
N LYS A 25 11.55 -1.91 17.69
CA LYS A 25 11.66 -2.35 16.30
C LYS A 25 10.38 -2.06 15.52
N ALA A 26 10.54 -1.54 14.31
CA ALA A 26 9.46 -1.34 13.36
C ALA A 26 9.92 -1.65 11.94
N TYR A 27 8.98 -1.84 11.02
CA TYR A 27 9.23 -1.79 9.58
C TYR A 27 8.13 -0.98 8.89
N GLY A 28 8.44 -0.43 7.71
CA GLY A 28 7.48 0.20 6.83
C GLY A 28 7.25 -0.66 5.59
N SER A 29 6.01 -0.75 5.13
CA SER A 29 5.66 -1.27 3.82
C SER A 29 5.52 -0.09 2.88
N LEU A 30 6.41 -0.03 1.90
CA LEU A 30 6.41 1.06 0.92
C LEU A 30 5.45 0.75 -0.22
N SER A 31 4.68 1.74 -0.61
CA SER A 31 3.81 1.74 -1.77
C SER A 31 4.26 2.73 -2.85
N ASP A 32 5.58 2.91 -3.03
CA ASP A 32 6.14 3.86 -3.99
C ASP A 32 6.53 3.17 -5.31
N PHE A 33 6.13 3.76 -6.44
CA PHE A 33 6.51 3.31 -7.78
C PHE A 33 8.00 3.47 -8.08
N SER A 34 8.67 4.44 -7.45
CA SER A 34 10.07 4.77 -7.73
C SER A 34 11.05 3.77 -7.13
N THR A 35 10.61 2.95 -6.18
CA THR A 35 11.49 1.99 -5.51
C THR A 35 11.58 0.66 -6.28
N PRO A 36 12.79 0.12 -6.51
CA PRO A 36 12.96 -1.22 -7.09
C PRO A 36 12.52 -2.33 -6.14
N MET A 37 12.26 -2.00 -4.87
CA MET A 37 11.89 -2.96 -3.85
C MET A 37 10.44 -3.40 -3.99
N TRP A 38 10.20 -4.70 -3.75
CA TRP A 38 8.89 -5.29 -3.75
C TRP A 38 8.72 -6.17 -2.51
N ASN A 39 7.69 -5.87 -1.70
CA ASN A 39 7.36 -6.62 -0.48
C ASN A 39 8.56 -6.79 0.47
N VAL A 40 9.44 -5.79 0.53
CA VAL A 40 10.61 -5.82 1.39
C VAL A 40 10.27 -5.14 2.71
N LYS A 41 10.45 -5.86 3.80
CA LYS A 41 10.25 -5.36 5.17
C LYS A 41 11.61 -5.21 5.84
N VAL A 42 12.19 -4.02 5.73
CA VAL A 42 13.47 -3.71 6.40
C VAL A 42 13.19 -3.35 7.85
N LEU A 43 13.68 -4.19 8.77
CA LEU A 43 13.49 -3.98 10.20
C LEU A 43 14.40 -2.85 10.70
N ALA A 44 13.81 -1.75 11.12
CA ALA A 44 14.48 -0.59 11.66
C ALA A 44 14.48 -0.58 13.20
N ASP A 45 15.49 0.05 13.78
CA ASP A 45 15.52 0.36 15.21
C ASP A 45 14.59 1.52 15.53
N VAL A 46 13.87 1.43 16.66
CA VAL A 46 13.02 2.50 17.17
C VAL A 46 13.55 3.02 18.49
N LYS A 47 13.66 4.34 18.62
CA LYS A 47 13.95 5.02 19.88
C LYS A 47 12.83 6.00 20.17
N ILE A 48 12.31 5.94 21.40
CA ILE A 48 11.23 6.82 21.87
C ILE A 48 11.73 7.60 23.08
N ASP A 49 11.62 8.92 23.03
CA ASP A 49 11.92 9.83 24.13
C ASP A 49 10.81 10.90 24.23
N GLY A 50 9.92 10.71 25.19
CA GLY A 50 8.72 11.54 25.32
C GLY A 50 7.85 11.45 24.07
N ASN A 51 7.69 12.59 23.37
CA ASN A 51 6.95 12.66 22.11
C ASN A 51 7.85 12.58 20.86
N LYS A 52 9.14 12.29 21.03
CA LYS A 52 10.07 12.06 19.92
C LYS A 52 10.19 10.58 19.62
N VAL A 53 10.14 10.24 18.34
CA VAL A 53 10.33 8.89 17.83
C VAL A 53 11.34 8.93 16.68
N ASN A 54 12.42 8.17 16.80
CA ASN A 54 13.37 7.97 15.73
C ASN A 54 13.20 6.54 15.19
N VAL A 55 12.99 6.40 13.89
CA VAL A 55 13.03 5.11 13.18
C VAL A 55 14.34 5.08 12.40
N ILE A 56 15.21 4.13 12.74
CA ILE A 56 16.61 4.14 12.30
C ILE A 56 16.89 2.85 11.52
N ASN A 57 17.33 3.01 10.29
CA ASN A 57 17.90 1.93 9.50
C ASN A 57 19.39 2.20 9.24
N THR A 58 20.23 1.18 9.39
CA THR A 58 21.69 1.29 9.15
C THR A 58 22.13 0.16 8.23
N ASP A 59 22.80 0.52 7.15
CA ASP A 59 23.41 -0.39 6.19
C ASP A 59 24.85 0.08 5.90
N GLY A 60 25.83 -0.63 6.43
CA GLY A 60 27.23 -0.22 6.36
C GLY A 60 27.47 1.13 7.04
N ASN A 61 28.00 2.11 6.28
CA ASN A 61 28.25 3.47 6.72
C ASN A 61 27.05 4.41 6.50
N ILE A 62 25.97 3.94 5.87
CA ILE A 62 24.76 4.70 5.63
C ILE A 62 23.78 4.49 6.79
N ARG A 63 23.30 5.59 7.37
CA ARG A 63 22.27 5.59 8.40
C ARG A 63 21.10 6.47 7.96
N GLN A 64 19.95 5.85 7.75
CA GLN A 64 18.69 6.54 7.47
C GLN A 64 17.92 6.72 8.77
N VAL A 65 17.41 7.91 9.02
CA VAL A 65 16.68 8.26 10.23
C VAL A 65 15.41 9.00 9.85
N LEU A 66 14.27 8.45 10.24
CA LEU A 66 13.02 9.18 10.25
C LEU A 66 12.86 9.78 11.66
N ASP A 67 13.04 11.10 11.76
CA ASP A 67 12.91 11.87 12.99
C ASP A 67 11.47 12.36 13.13
N CYS A 68 10.69 11.74 14.01
CA CYS A 68 9.28 12.04 14.19
C CYS A 68 9.03 12.79 15.49
N THR A 69 8.04 13.70 15.44
CA THR A 69 7.45 14.31 16.63
C THR A 69 5.97 13.95 16.68
N ILE A 70 5.55 13.23 17.71
CA ILE A 70 4.14 12.94 17.95
C ILE A 70 3.46 14.25 18.36
N LEU A 71 2.46 14.67 17.57
CA LEU A 71 1.64 15.86 17.82
C LEU A 71 0.37 15.46 18.57
N SER A 72 -0.24 14.33 18.22
CA SER A 72 -1.32 13.71 18.97
C SER A 72 -1.40 12.21 18.71
N ILE A 73 -1.93 11.47 19.68
CA ILE A 73 -2.20 10.04 19.55
C ILE A 73 -3.52 9.71 20.25
N THR A 74 -4.35 8.90 19.57
CA THR A 74 -5.62 8.37 20.06
C THR A 74 -5.66 6.86 19.84
N ASP A 75 -6.76 6.22 20.21
CA ASP A 75 -6.97 4.78 19.91
C ASP A 75 -7.09 4.50 18.41
N LYS A 76 -7.39 5.51 17.60
CA LYS A 76 -7.65 5.36 16.16
C LYS A 76 -6.57 6.00 15.30
N ASP A 77 -5.99 7.10 15.74
CA ASP A 77 -5.14 7.95 14.92
C ASP A 77 -3.84 8.32 15.63
N LEU A 78 -2.80 8.48 14.83
CA LEU A 78 -1.53 9.08 15.18
C LEU A 78 -1.26 10.24 14.24
N LEU A 79 -1.12 11.45 14.77
CA LEU A 79 -0.62 12.61 14.04
C LEU A 79 0.81 12.89 14.44
N MET A 80 1.71 12.97 13.49
CA MET A 80 3.09 13.32 13.71
C MET A 80 3.62 14.23 12.60
N SER A 81 4.71 14.94 12.90
CA SER A 81 5.55 15.55 11.88
C SER A 81 6.84 14.77 11.79
N SER A 82 7.36 14.61 10.58
CA SER A 82 8.57 13.84 10.35
C SER A 82 9.55 14.53 9.41
N ASP A 83 10.84 14.30 9.68
CA ASP A 83 11.96 14.68 8.83
C ASP A 83 12.75 13.41 8.48
N TRP A 84 13.01 13.20 7.21
CA TRP A 84 13.90 12.12 6.78
C TRP A 84 15.32 12.63 6.61
N ASN A 85 16.25 11.97 7.27
CA ASN A 85 17.67 12.30 7.26
C ASN A 85 18.49 11.09 6.79
N ILE A 86 19.49 11.32 5.95
CA ILE A 86 20.50 10.32 5.57
C ILE A 86 21.87 10.80 6.01
N TYR A 87 22.58 9.93 6.71
CA TYR A 87 23.95 10.15 7.15
C TYR A 87 24.88 9.15 6.47
N GLU A 88 26.04 9.62 5.99
CA GLU A 88 27.16 8.80 5.54
C GLU A 88 28.38 9.13 6.37
N ASP A 89 29.03 8.11 6.95
CA ASP A 89 30.17 8.27 7.88
C ASP A 89 29.91 9.26 9.03
N GLY A 90 28.62 9.42 9.41
CA GLY A 90 28.18 10.32 10.48
C GLY A 90 27.89 11.75 10.02
N GLU A 91 28.18 12.12 8.79
CA GLU A 91 27.81 13.40 8.19
C GLU A 91 26.41 13.34 7.58
N ASN A 92 25.57 14.37 7.83
CA ASN A 92 24.25 14.47 7.19
C ASN A 92 24.42 14.88 5.72
N ILE A 93 24.08 13.97 4.80
CA ILE A 93 24.17 14.17 3.35
C ILE A 93 22.84 14.48 2.68
N TYR A 94 21.72 14.26 3.39
CA TYR A 94 20.37 14.52 2.87
C TYR A 94 19.38 14.76 4.00
N GLN A 95 18.50 15.73 3.81
CA GLN A 95 17.37 16.00 4.68
C GLN A 95 16.15 16.42 3.89
N GLU A 96 15.00 15.85 4.23
CA GLU A 96 13.70 16.20 3.67
C GLU A 96 12.65 16.24 4.79
N ALA A 97 11.87 17.33 4.83
CA ALA A 97 10.73 17.44 5.72
C ALA A 97 9.49 16.87 5.04
N TYR A 98 8.87 15.87 5.68
CA TYR A 98 7.62 15.28 5.17
C TYR A 98 6.35 16.01 5.64
N GLY A 99 6.50 17.04 6.49
CA GLY A 99 5.37 17.78 7.01
C GLY A 99 4.60 17.03 8.10
N LYS A 100 3.28 17.16 8.10
CA LYS A 100 2.40 16.50 9.05
C LYS A 100 1.73 15.30 8.40
N GLU A 101 1.86 14.15 9.04
CA GLU A 101 1.30 12.90 8.57
C GLU A 101 0.27 12.40 9.59
N ARG A 102 -0.96 12.15 9.14
CA ARG A 102 -1.97 11.46 9.93
C ARG A 102 -2.00 9.99 9.54
N TYR A 103 -1.80 9.13 10.51
CA TYR A 103 -1.87 7.69 10.38
C TYR A 103 -3.15 7.16 11.02
N ALA A 104 -3.95 6.40 10.29
CA ALA A 104 -5.01 5.61 10.87
C ALA A 104 -4.47 4.27 11.37
N ARG A 105 -5.02 3.79 12.48
CA ARG A 105 -4.72 2.48 13.00
C ARG A 105 -5.36 1.40 12.12
N ILE A 106 -4.56 0.50 11.59
CA ILE A 106 -5.05 -0.71 10.92
C ILE A 106 -5.56 -1.67 12.00
N THR A 107 -6.80 -2.12 11.86
CA THR A 107 -7.47 -3.03 12.81
C THR A 107 -7.82 -4.39 12.20
N ALA A 108 -7.57 -4.56 10.91
CA ALA A 108 -7.80 -5.81 10.17
C ALA A 108 -6.54 -6.21 9.40
N ASP A 109 -6.38 -7.52 9.19
CA ASP A 109 -5.37 -8.09 8.28
C ASP A 109 -6.08 -9.06 7.33
N TYR A 110 -6.18 -8.66 6.08
CA TYR A 110 -6.88 -9.41 5.04
C TYR A 110 -5.98 -10.33 4.24
N SER A 111 -4.74 -10.55 4.65
CA SER A 111 -3.76 -11.38 3.94
C SER A 111 -4.22 -12.82 3.71
N GLN A 112 -5.07 -13.36 4.59
CA GLN A 112 -5.65 -14.70 4.46
C GLN A 112 -7.05 -14.69 3.87
N ASP A 113 -7.85 -13.66 4.17
CA ASP A 113 -9.24 -13.58 3.73
C ASP A 113 -9.36 -13.32 2.23
N ILE A 114 -8.35 -12.64 1.63
CA ILE A 114 -8.29 -12.35 0.20
C ILE A 114 -8.12 -13.62 -0.66
N LEU A 115 -7.58 -14.71 -0.10
CA LEU A 115 -7.27 -15.93 -0.85
C LEU A 115 -8.50 -16.52 -1.56
N GLY A 116 -8.31 -16.91 -2.82
CA GLY A 116 -9.33 -17.51 -3.68
C GLY A 116 -9.74 -16.62 -4.85
N THR A 117 -10.84 -16.97 -5.50
CA THR A 117 -11.33 -16.33 -6.72
C THR A 117 -12.44 -15.34 -6.40
N TRP A 118 -12.33 -14.16 -6.97
CA TRP A 118 -13.25 -13.04 -6.78
C TRP A 118 -13.73 -12.51 -8.13
N GLU A 119 -15.03 -12.24 -8.24
CA GLU A 119 -15.66 -11.63 -9.42
C GLU A 119 -16.38 -10.35 -9.01
N GLY A 120 -16.23 -9.30 -9.79
CA GLY A 120 -16.92 -8.06 -9.53
C GLY A 120 -16.62 -6.99 -10.56
N LYS A 121 -16.97 -5.77 -10.21
CA LYS A 121 -16.85 -4.62 -11.10
C LYS A 121 -16.50 -3.35 -10.36
N VAL A 122 -16.03 -2.37 -11.11
CA VAL A 122 -15.92 -0.99 -10.64
C VAL A 122 -17.31 -0.45 -10.33
N THR A 123 -17.46 0.12 -9.14
CA THR A 123 -18.71 0.72 -8.66
C THR A 123 -18.65 2.25 -8.54
N SER A 124 -17.46 2.85 -8.67
CA SER A 124 -17.29 4.29 -8.69
C SER A 124 -17.66 4.88 -10.06
N ALA A 125 -18.48 5.92 -10.06
CA ALA A 125 -18.86 6.62 -11.28
C ALA A 125 -17.78 7.59 -11.81
N GLU A 126 -16.73 7.82 -11.05
CA GLU A 126 -15.64 8.74 -11.41
C GLU A 126 -14.48 8.04 -12.11
N ASP A 127 -14.49 6.71 -12.12
CA ASP A 127 -13.47 5.90 -12.78
C ASP A 127 -13.75 5.80 -14.28
N GLU A 128 -12.72 5.95 -15.09
CA GLU A 128 -12.75 5.74 -16.54
C GLU A 128 -13.10 4.29 -16.93
N HIS A 129 -13.01 3.35 -16.00
CA HIS A 129 -13.35 1.92 -16.18
C HIS A 129 -14.77 1.57 -15.73
N THR A 130 -15.66 2.54 -15.53
CA THR A 130 -17.07 2.30 -15.13
C THR A 130 -17.97 1.84 -16.28
N ASP A 131 -17.43 1.10 -17.24
CA ASP A 131 -18.18 0.52 -18.37
C ASP A 131 -19.11 -0.64 -18.00
N GLY A 132 -19.07 -1.07 -16.71
CA GLY A 132 -19.82 -2.21 -16.18
C GLY A 132 -19.19 -3.55 -16.50
N GLU A 133 -17.94 -3.56 -16.96
CA GLU A 133 -17.19 -4.79 -17.17
C GLU A 133 -17.03 -5.57 -15.87
N MET A 134 -17.16 -6.89 -16.01
CA MET A 134 -16.89 -7.81 -14.93
C MET A 134 -15.44 -8.25 -14.99
N HIS A 135 -14.79 -8.21 -13.85
CA HIS A 135 -13.42 -8.63 -13.65
C HIS A 135 -13.36 -9.86 -12.77
N ARG A 136 -12.33 -10.69 -12.94
CA ARG A 136 -12.04 -11.81 -12.05
C ARG A 136 -10.57 -11.83 -11.69
N TRP A 137 -10.29 -11.95 -10.38
CA TRP A 137 -8.95 -12.21 -9.83
C TRP A 137 -8.96 -13.50 -9.01
N GLU A 138 -7.89 -14.25 -9.09
CA GLU A 138 -7.61 -15.38 -8.22
C GLU A 138 -6.31 -15.10 -7.45
N TYR A 139 -6.42 -14.90 -6.14
CA TYR A 139 -5.27 -14.69 -5.25
C TYR A 139 -4.83 -16.00 -4.63
N LYS A 140 -3.54 -16.36 -4.83
CA LYS A 140 -2.97 -17.65 -4.40
C LYS A 140 -2.09 -17.47 -3.17
N ALA A 141 -1.97 -18.52 -2.36
CA ALA A 141 -1.22 -18.49 -1.11
C ALA A 141 0.31 -18.31 -1.29
N ASP A 142 0.81 -18.50 -2.49
CA ASP A 142 2.23 -18.31 -2.84
C ASP A 142 2.58 -16.85 -3.18
N GLY A 143 1.62 -15.92 -3.09
CA GLY A 143 1.81 -14.50 -3.41
C GLY A 143 1.68 -14.18 -4.89
N THR A 144 1.23 -15.14 -5.70
CA THR A 144 0.87 -14.90 -7.11
C THR A 144 -0.63 -14.68 -7.26
N TYR A 145 -1.03 -14.01 -8.33
CA TYR A 145 -2.44 -13.92 -8.70
C TYR A 145 -2.63 -14.20 -10.19
N ALA A 146 -3.87 -14.53 -10.57
CA ALA A 146 -4.30 -14.59 -11.95
C ALA A 146 -5.42 -13.57 -12.20
N TYR A 147 -5.36 -12.89 -13.33
CA TYR A 147 -6.40 -11.99 -13.77
C TYR A 147 -7.07 -12.54 -15.04
N TYR A 148 -8.38 -12.43 -15.09
CA TYR A 148 -9.19 -12.96 -16.18
C TYR A 148 -10.06 -11.88 -16.80
N ASN A 149 -10.07 -11.81 -18.12
CA ASN A 149 -11.02 -11.03 -18.89
C ASN A 149 -12.24 -11.87 -19.27
N LYS A 150 -13.40 -11.24 -19.31
CA LYS A 150 -14.63 -11.90 -19.79
C LYS A 150 -14.76 -11.73 -21.28
N VAL A 151 -14.72 -12.84 -22.04
CA VAL A 151 -14.91 -12.87 -23.48
C VAL A 151 -16.21 -13.62 -23.79
N GLY A 152 -17.27 -12.90 -24.09
CA GLY A 152 -18.61 -13.46 -24.19
C GLY A 152 -19.10 -14.02 -22.85
N THR A 153 -19.24 -15.35 -22.75
CA THR A 153 -19.61 -16.04 -21.50
C THR A 153 -18.42 -16.66 -20.76
N GLU A 154 -17.25 -16.69 -21.40
CA GLU A 154 -16.07 -17.39 -20.90
C GLU A 154 -15.11 -16.42 -20.19
N TRP A 155 -14.43 -16.95 -19.17
CA TRP A 155 -13.31 -16.27 -18.52
C TRP A 155 -12.00 -16.73 -19.15
N VAL A 156 -11.23 -15.78 -19.67
CA VAL A 156 -9.94 -16.03 -20.32
C VAL A 156 -8.82 -15.42 -19.45
N GLU A 157 -7.92 -16.25 -18.99
CA GLU A 157 -6.79 -15.82 -18.18
C GLU A 157 -5.82 -14.96 -19.01
N ASN A 158 -5.40 -13.83 -18.43
CA ASN A 158 -4.24 -13.10 -18.91
C ASN A 158 -2.98 -13.86 -18.51
N ASN A 159 -2.30 -14.46 -19.47
CA ASN A 159 -1.05 -15.18 -19.22
C ASN A 159 0.12 -14.18 -19.10
N ASP A 160 0.12 -13.37 -18.05
CA ASP A 160 1.17 -12.43 -17.80
C ASP A 160 2.48 -13.15 -17.37
N ALA A 161 3.62 -12.63 -17.81
CA ALA A 161 4.92 -13.20 -17.47
C ALA A 161 5.28 -13.02 -15.98
N LEU A 162 4.65 -12.06 -15.32
CA LEU A 162 4.72 -11.79 -13.89
C LEU A 162 3.34 -11.36 -13.42
N ALA A 163 2.85 -11.90 -12.31
CA ALA A 163 1.66 -11.43 -11.61
C ALA A 163 1.78 -11.79 -10.12
N GLU A 164 2.14 -10.82 -9.32
CA GLU A 164 2.38 -11.00 -7.88
C GLU A 164 1.63 -9.97 -7.06
N TYR A 165 1.29 -10.34 -5.83
CA TYR A 165 0.64 -9.46 -4.87
C TYR A 165 1.16 -9.68 -3.45
N PHE A 166 0.92 -8.73 -2.60
CA PHE A 166 0.94 -8.90 -1.15
C PHE A 166 -0.13 -8.03 -0.49
N VAL A 167 -0.52 -8.41 0.71
CA VAL A 167 -1.39 -7.62 1.58
C VAL A 167 -0.64 -7.31 2.87
N ASP A 168 -0.66 -6.05 3.30
CA ASP A 168 -0.16 -5.62 4.60
C ASP A 168 -1.28 -4.90 5.36
N GLY A 169 -1.91 -5.63 6.28
CA GLY A 169 -3.13 -5.17 6.93
C GLY A 169 -4.29 -5.02 5.96
N THR A 170 -4.63 -3.79 5.60
CA THR A 170 -5.69 -3.45 4.62
C THR A 170 -5.14 -3.01 3.26
N LEU A 171 -3.83 -2.82 3.13
CA LEU A 171 -3.21 -2.38 1.88
C LEU A 171 -2.89 -3.57 0.99
N LEU A 172 -3.53 -3.64 -0.19
CA LEU A 172 -3.27 -4.60 -1.26
C LEU A 172 -2.35 -3.95 -2.29
N CYS A 173 -1.21 -4.58 -2.55
CA CYS A 173 -0.28 -4.18 -3.60
C CYS A 173 -0.18 -5.29 -4.64
N THR A 174 -0.27 -4.92 -5.91
CA THR A 174 -0.12 -5.83 -7.06
C THR A 174 0.97 -5.34 -7.99
N ARG A 175 1.68 -6.26 -8.64
CA ARG A 175 2.57 -5.95 -9.76
C ARG A 175 2.43 -7.00 -10.86
N TRP A 176 2.62 -6.57 -12.10
CA TRP A 176 2.56 -7.49 -13.23
C TRP A 176 3.42 -7.04 -14.41
N LYS A 177 3.71 -7.99 -15.29
CA LYS A 177 4.30 -7.79 -16.62
C LYS A 177 3.56 -8.64 -17.63
N LYS A 178 3.16 -8.06 -18.76
CA LYS A 178 2.53 -8.82 -19.86
C LYS A 178 3.49 -9.82 -20.50
N THR A 179 4.74 -9.42 -20.71
CA THR A 179 5.83 -10.25 -21.23
C THR A 179 7.07 -10.06 -20.37
N ALA A 180 8.06 -10.93 -20.50
CA ALA A 180 9.32 -10.81 -19.76
C ALA A 180 10.03 -9.47 -20.01
N ASP A 181 9.91 -8.92 -21.23
CA ASP A 181 10.55 -7.69 -21.66
C ASP A 181 9.67 -6.43 -21.49
N SER A 182 8.39 -6.58 -21.09
CA SER A 182 7.52 -5.42 -20.87
C SER A 182 7.87 -4.70 -19.57
N GLU A 183 7.50 -3.43 -19.48
CA GLU A 183 7.58 -2.65 -18.26
C GLU A 183 6.76 -3.30 -17.13
N GLU A 184 7.28 -3.23 -15.90
CA GLU A 184 6.55 -3.64 -14.70
C GLU A 184 5.55 -2.56 -14.33
N LEU A 185 4.29 -2.98 -14.18
CA LEU A 185 3.21 -2.14 -13.70
C LEU A 185 2.88 -2.52 -12.27
N ARG A 186 2.45 -1.54 -11.47
CA ARG A 186 2.05 -1.72 -10.08
C ARG A 186 0.76 -0.99 -9.81
N GLU A 187 -0.05 -1.55 -8.91
CA GLU A 187 -1.26 -0.92 -8.37
C GLU A 187 -1.37 -1.15 -6.88
N TRP A 188 -1.96 -0.18 -6.20
CA TRP A 188 -2.26 -0.22 -4.78
C TRP A 188 -3.72 0.08 -4.55
N TRP A 189 -4.32 -0.72 -3.68
CA TRP A 189 -5.71 -0.64 -3.28
C TRP A 189 -5.81 -0.77 -1.77
N GLU A 190 -6.79 -0.12 -1.18
CA GLU A 190 -7.16 -0.31 0.21
C GLU A 190 -8.38 -1.24 0.27
N ILE A 191 -8.26 -2.36 0.98
CA ILE A 191 -9.36 -3.26 1.24
C ILE A 191 -10.18 -2.66 2.38
N GLU A 192 -11.37 -2.14 2.09
CA GLU A 192 -12.27 -1.58 3.09
C GLU A 192 -12.88 -2.69 3.96
N SER A 193 -13.23 -3.80 3.34
CA SER A 193 -13.83 -4.94 4.04
C SER A 193 -13.73 -6.23 3.23
N ILE A 194 -13.64 -7.36 3.95
CA ILE A 194 -13.93 -8.70 3.43
C ILE A 194 -14.87 -9.36 4.44
N SER A 195 -16.13 -9.57 4.07
CA SER A 195 -17.13 -10.22 4.92
C SER A 195 -18.22 -10.88 4.08
N ASP A 196 -18.77 -11.99 4.56
CA ASP A 196 -19.88 -12.72 3.94
C ASP A 196 -19.66 -13.04 2.44
N GLY A 197 -18.41 -13.26 2.04
CA GLY A 197 -18.05 -13.53 0.66
C GLY A 197 -18.11 -12.29 -0.27
N VAL A 198 -18.15 -11.10 0.29
CA VAL A 198 -18.04 -9.83 -0.43
C VAL A 198 -16.75 -9.13 0.00
N MET A 199 -15.98 -8.66 -0.96
CA MET A 199 -14.80 -7.83 -0.77
C MET A 199 -15.03 -6.48 -1.43
N LYS A 200 -14.73 -5.41 -0.70
CA LYS A 200 -14.75 -4.06 -1.21
C LYS A 200 -13.35 -3.46 -1.05
N TRP A 201 -12.82 -2.96 -2.14
CA TRP A 201 -11.55 -2.24 -2.14
C TRP A 201 -11.71 -0.90 -2.85
N THR A 202 -10.91 0.06 -2.44
CA THR A 202 -10.94 1.42 -2.97
C THR A 202 -9.54 1.96 -3.16
N ALA A 203 -9.39 2.95 -4.01
CA ALA A 203 -8.18 3.72 -4.14
C ALA A 203 -8.52 5.19 -4.40
N LEU A 204 -7.90 6.09 -3.65
CA LEU A 204 -7.80 7.48 -4.02
C LEU A 204 -6.67 7.59 -5.05
N ARG A 205 -7.03 7.87 -6.29
CA ARG A 205 -6.10 8.03 -7.42
C ARG A 205 -5.78 9.50 -7.64
N GLN A 206 -4.58 9.77 -8.15
CA GLN A 206 -4.19 11.11 -8.57
C GLN A 206 -3.89 11.11 -10.07
N ARG A 207 -4.44 12.08 -10.80
CA ARG A 207 -4.17 12.31 -12.21
C ARG A 207 -2.88 13.13 -12.38
N GLU A 208 -2.37 13.18 -13.60
CA GLU A 208 -1.17 13.96 -13.94
C GLU A 208 -1.33 15.48 -13.64
N ASP A 209 -2.55 16.00 -13.69
CA ASP A 209 -2.85 17.40 -13.36
C ASP A 209 -2.96 17.67 -11.84
N GLY A 210 -2.74 16.64 -11.01
CA GLY A 210 -2.81 16.72 -9.55
C GLY A 210 -4.22 16.56 -8.97
N THR A 211 -5.27 16.47 -9.80
CA THR A 211 -6.63 16.21 -9.31
C THR A 211 -6.77 14.76 -8.84
N THR A 212 -7.62 14.55 -7.85
CA THR A 212 -7.87 13.20 -7.29
C THR A 212 -9.25 12.68 -7.68
N TYR A 213 -9.39 11.37 -7.69
CA TYR A 213 -10.66 10.67 -7.85
C TYR A 213 -10.63 9.35 -7.10
N THR A 214 -11.79 8.86 -6.71
CA THR A 214 -11.92 7.57 -6.00
C THR A 214 -12.38 6.49 -6.97
N ALA A 215 -11.60 5.41 -7.05
CA ALA A 215 -12.00 4.17 -7.72
C ALA A 215 -12.41 3.16 -6.65
N THR A 216 -13.51 2.43 -6.89
CA THR A 216 -14.00 1.41 -5.96
C THR A 216 -14.40 0.15 -6.72
N PHE A 217 -13.96 -1.02 -6.23
CA PHE A 217 -14.43 -2.33 -6.68
C PHE A 217 -15.27 -2.99 -5.60
N GLU A 218 -16.33 -3.66 -6.03
CA GLU A 218 -17.09 -4.58 -5.21
C GLU A 218 -17.04 -5.97 -5.85
N MET A 219 -16.53 -6.94 -5.09
CA MET A 219 -16.19 -8.28 -5.55
C MET A 219 -16.95 -9.33 -4.74
N THR A 220 -17.42 -10.36 -5.39
CA THR A 220 -18.05 -11.53 -4.76
C THR A 220 -17.15 -12.75 -4.91
N LYS A 221 -16.97 -13.50 -3.83
CA LYS A 221 -16.15 -14.73 -3.84
C LYS A 221 -16.84 -15.81 -4.66
N VAL A 222 -16.12 -16.37 -5.61
CA VAL A 222 -16.56 -17.53 -6.39
C VAL A 222 -16.43 -18.78 -5.52
N LYS A 223 -17.50 -19.58 -5.47
CA LYS A 223 -17.55 -20.82 -4.68
C LYS A 223 -16.92 -21.99 -5.42
#